data_58af9de1a401f0b0c9a687c9f57a74f2
#
_entry.id   58af9de1a401f0b0c9a687c9f57a74f2
#
_cell.length_a   1.000
_cell.length_b   1.000
_cell.length_c   1.000
_cell.angle_alpha   90.00
_cell.angle_beta   90.00
_cell.angle_gamma   90.00
#
_symmetry.space_group_name_H-M   'P 1'
#
loop_
_entity.id
_entity.type
_entity.pdbx_description
1 polymer ?
#
loop_
_entity_poly.entity_id
_entity_poly.type
_entity_poly.pdbx_seq_one_letter_code
_entity_poly.pdbx_strand_id
1 'polypeptide(L)'
;FDIVWSNVQILVPATFARVPQPDVSRRFRDQDPVGRVGALILERGLEFEVQHYPDYRDTMTQCVHDRFLGGRGTAWIRYEPHFKETKQPEVQITEDVEAEAPEEQLDYECAPVDYVHWKDFGHTVARTWEEVTAVWRKVYMTRDACVARFGKEKGDKIPLDATPEDLKRDDRANPEMQEHQ
;
A
#
# COMPACT_ATOMS: atom_id res chain seq x y z
N PHE A 1 -2.95 -6.92 34.42
CA PHE A 1 -1.85 -7.42 33.59
C PHE A 1 -2.46 -8.10 32.36
N ASP A 2 -2.20 -7.57 31.17
CA ASP A 2 -2.79 -8.12 29.94
C ASP A 2 -1.92 -9.28 29.41
N ILE A 3 -2.33 -10.51 29.73
CA ILE A 3 -1.65 -11.75 29.33
C ILE A 3 -1.67 -11.89 27.79
N VAL A 4 -2.76 -11.45 27.13
CA VAL A 4 -2.89 -11.55 25.67
C VAL A 4 -1.86 -10.67 25.00
N TRP A 5 -1.75 -9.42 25.41
CA TRP A 5 -0.75 -8.49 24.91
C TRP A 5 0.68 -9.02 25.11
N SER A 6 0.99 -9.49 26.31
CA SER A 6 2.30 -10.05 26.63
C SER A 6 2.68 -11.24 25.73
N ASN A 7 1.72 -12.13 25.47
CA ASN A 7 1.93 -13.27 24.57
C ASN A 7 2.13 -12.82 23.12
N VAL A 8 1.37 -11.83 22.65
CA VAL A 8 1.51 -11.30 21.29
C VAL A 8 2.89 -10.68 21.07
N GLN A 9 3.42 -9.95 22.06
CA GLN A 9 4.78 -9.38 22.00
C GLN A 9 5.89 -10.44 21.84
N ILE A 10 5.64 -11.66 22.29
CA ILE A 10 6.59 -12.79 22.12
C ILE A 10 6.35 -13.50 20.78
N LEU A 11 5.09 -13.67 20.38
CA LEU A 11 4.72 -14.42 19.18
C LEU A 11 5.01 -13.68 17.89
N VAL A 12 4.86 -12.35 17.87
CA VAL A 12 5.12 -11.54 16.67
C VAL A 12 6.57 -11.72 16.17
N PRO A 13 7.62 -11.46 16.98
CA PRO A 13 8.98 -11.66 16.53
C PRO A 13 9.33 -13.14 16.29
N ALA A 14 8.68 -14.08 16.98
CA ALA A 14 8.87 -15.50 16.71
C ALA A 14 8.32 -15.94 15.34
N THR A 15 7.22 -15.32 14.91
CA THR A 15 6.57 -15.62 13.63
C THR A 15 7.22 -14.89 12.47
N PHE A 16 7.57 -13.63 12.65
CA PHE A 16 8.18 -12.78 11.64
C PHE A 16 9.51 -12.20 12.14
N ALA A 17 10.50 -13.09 12.29
CA ALA A 17 11.84 -12.72 12.78
C ALA A 17 12.66 -11.95 11.71
N ARG A 18 12.46 -12.27 10.46
CA ARG A 18 13.19 -11.68 9.33
C ARG A 18 12.30 -11.63 8.10
N VAL A 19 12.64 -10.71 7.20
CA VAL A 19 12.03 -10.60 5.88
C VAL A 19 12.30 -11.89 5.10
N PRO A 20 11.29 -12.47 4.42
CA PRO A 20 11.45 -13.68 3.62
C PRO A 20 12.40 -13.42 2.46
N GLN A 21 13.23 -14.41 2.15
CA GLN A 21 14.09 -14.38 0.98
C GLN A 21 13.36 -15.04 -0.18
N PRO A 22 13.29 -14.39 -1.37
CA PRO A 22 12.73 -15.00 -2.55
C PRO A 22 13.62 -16.16 -3.02
N ASP A 23 13.01 -17.21 -3.53
CA ASP A 23 13.65 -18.33 -4.22
C ASP A 23 12.97 -18.47 -5.58
N VAL A 24 13.70 -18.17 -6.63
CA VAL A 24 13.19 -18.18 -8.01
C VAL A 24 13.77 -19.35 -8.78
N SER A 25 12.94 -20.30 -9.11
CA SER A 25 13.33 -21.46 -9.93
C SER A 25 12.40 -21.64 -11.11
N ARG A 26 12.89 -22.29 -12.16
CA ARG A 26 12.05 -22.63 -13.32
C ARG A 26 11.02 -23.69 -12.95
N ARG A 27 9.80 -23.52 -13.43
CA ARG A 27 8.66 -24.39 -13.10
C ARG A 27 8.94 -25.88 -13.35
N PHE A 28 9.66 -26.19 -14.43
CA PHE A 28 9.93 -27.58 -14.84
C PHE A 28 11.36 -28.05 -14.52
N ARG A 29 12.15 -27.23 -13.80
CA ARG A 29 13.55 -27.55 -13.43
C ARG A 29 14.40 -28.04 -14.60
N ASP A 30 14.11 -27.56 -15.81
CA ASP A 30 14.90 -27.89 -16.99
C ASP A 30 16.34 -27.34 -16.86
N GLN A 31 17.25 -27.94 -17.65
CA GLN A 31 18.68 -27.60 -17.57
C GLN A 31 19.08 -26.48 -18.53
N ASP A 32 18.13 -25.74 -19.08
CA ASP A 32 18.42 -24.59 -19.94
C ASP A 32 19.26 -23.54 -19.22
N PRO A 33 20.50 -23.25 -19.67
CA PRO A 33 21.38 -22.30 -19.01
C PRO A 33 20.85 -20.87 -19.06
N VAL A 34 20.15 -20.47 -20.11
CA VAL A 34 19.56 -19.14 -20.26
C VAL A 34 18.47 -18.90 -19.21
N GLY A 35 17.61 -19.88 -19.04
CA GLY A 35 16.55 -19.81 -18.05
C GLY A 35 17.06 -19.80 -16.60
N ARG A 36 18.19 -20.46 -16.31
CA ARG A 36 18.85 -20.39 -15.00
C ARG A 36 19.37 -18.99 -14.70
N VAL A 37 20.02 -18.36 -15.68
CA VAL A 37 20.52 -16.99 -15.51
C VAL A 37 19.36 -16.01 -15.34
N GLY A 38 18.28 -16.16 -16.11
CA GLY A 38 17.06 -15.36 -15.95
C GLY A 38 16.44 -15.50 -14.56
N ALA A 39 16.32 -16.72 -14.04
CA ALA A 39 15.83 -16.96 -12.70
C ALA A 39 16.70 -16.30 -11.62
N LEU A 40 18.01 -16.40 -11.75
CA LEU A 40 18.95 -15.77 -10.82
C LEU A 40 18.88 -14.23 -10.84
N ILE A 41 18.69 -13.63 -12.02
CA ILE A 41 18.50 -12.18 -12.15
C ILE A 41 17.21 -11.73 -11.45
N LEU A 42 16.11 -12.45 -11.69
CA LEU A 42 14.83 -12.19 -11.04
C LEU A 42 14.91 -12.36 -9.51
N GLU A 43 15.57 -13.41 -9.04
CA GLU A 43 15.77 -13.66 -7.60
C GLU A 43 16.50 -12.50 -6.93
N ARG A 44 17.62 -12.05 -7.53
CA ARG A 44 18.38 -10.90 -7.01
C ARG A 44 17.60 -9.58 -7.07
N GLY A 45 16.84 -9.36 -8.15
CA GLY A 45 15.96 -8.20 -8.27
C GLY A 45 14.90 -8.18 -7.18
N LEU A 46 14.20 -9.30 -6.96
CA LEU A 46 13.20 -9.42 -5.90
C LEU A 46 13.82 -9.31 -4.51
N GLU A 47 14.99 -9.89 -4.27
CA GLU A 47 15.70 -9.76 -3.01
C GLU A 47 16.05 -8.30 -2.72
N PHE A 48 16.55 -7.59 -3.73
CA PHE A 48 16.87 -6.17 -3.62
C PHE A 48 15.62 -5.35 -3.27
N GLU A 49 14.52 -5.52 -3.99
CA GLU A 49 13.26 -4.83 -3.75
C GLU A 49 12.73 -5.07 -2.33
N VAL A 50 12.66 -6.33 -1.90
CA VAL A 50 12.13 -6.70 -0.59
C VAL A 50 13.00 -6.17 0.55
N GLN A 51 14.34 -6.14 0.37
CA GLN A 51 15.26 -5.65 1.39
C GLN A 51 15.32 -4.12 1.49
N HIS A 52 15.18 -3.44 0.36
CA HIS A 52 15.31 -1.98 0.28
C HIS A 52 13.97 -1.25 0.35
N TYR A 53 12.85 -1.98 0.29
CA TYR A 53 11.54 -1.39 0.48
C TYR A 53 11.27 -1.17 1.97
N PRO A 54 11.36 0.09 2.47
CA PRO A 54 11.40 0.37 3.91
C PRO A 54 10.12 -0.06 4.63
N ASP A 55 8.97 0.10 3.98
CA ASP A 55 7.67 -0.11 4.61
C ASP A 55 7.24 -1.59 4.62
N TYR A 56 7.89 -2.46 3.84
CA TYR A 56 7.49 -3.87 3.74
C TYR A 56 7.57 -4.59 5.07
N ARG A 57 8.70 -4.45 5.77
CA ARG A 57 8.93 -5.09 7.07
C ARG A 57 7.92 -4.62 8.11
N ASP A 58 7.68 -3.32 8.17
CA ASP A 58 6.77 -2.72 9.15
C ASP A 58 5.32 -3.11 8.85
N THR A 59 4.90 -3.05 7.58
CA THR A 59 3.60 -3.53 7.13
C THR A 59 3.36 -4.99 7.51
N MET A 60 4.31 -5.88 7.23
CA MET A 60 4.17 -7.30 7.57
C MET A 60 4.16 -7.54 9.08
N THR A 61 4.96 -6.80 9.84
CA THR A 61 4.96 -6.88 11.30
C THR A 61 3.59 -6.47 11.88
N GLN A 62 3.01 -5.40 11.37
CA GLN A 62 1.67 -4.94 11.78
C GLN A 62 0.59 -5.95 11.37
N CYS A 63 0.67 -6.52 10.18
CA CYS A 63 -0.24 -7.59 9.75
C CYS A 63 -0.18 -8.81 10.66
N VAL A 64 1.01 -9.24 11.06
CA VAL A 64 1.18 -10.36 12.01
C VAL A 64 0.63 -10.01 13.39
N HIS A 65 0.84 -8.78 13.84
CA HIS A 65 0.29 -8.29 15.10
C HIS A 65 -1.24 -8.31 15.09
N ASP A 66 -1.88 -7.77 14.04
CA ASP A 66 -3.33 -7.80 13.88
C ASP A 66 -3.89 -9.22 13.77
N ARG A 67 -3.13 -10.13 13.15
CA ARG A 67 -3.51 -11.55 13.08
C ARG A 67 -3.65 -12.16 14.45
N PHE A 68 -2.77 -11.83 15.39
CA PHE A 68 -2.81 -12.36 16.75
C PHE A 68 -3.86 -11.66 17.62
N LEU A 69 -4.11 -10.37 17.43
CA LEU A 69 -5.11 -9.63 18.21
C LEU A 69 -6.52 -9.73 17.63
N GLY A 70 -6.68 -9.42 16.35
CA GLY A 70 -7.97 -9.34 15.67
C GLY A 70 -8.35 -10.58 14.85
N GLY A 71 -7.46 -11.57 14.76
CA GLY A 71 -7.67 -12.79 13.98
C GLY A 71 -7.37 -12.64 12.49
N ARG A 72 -7.08 -11.44 11.99
CA ARG A 72 -6.77 -11.17 10.59
C ARG A 72 -5.81 -9.99 10.46
N GLY A 73 -4.71 -10.19 9.71
CA GLY A 73 -3.84 -9.14 9.21
C GLY A 73 -4.10 -8.93 7.72
N THR A 74 -4.11 -7.70 7.27
CA THR A 74 -4.41 -7.34 5.89
C THR A 74 -3.34 -6.40 5.35
N ALA A 75 -2.74 -6.79 4.22
CA ALA A 75 -1.88 -5.95 3.41
C ALA A 75 -2.57 -5.68 2.07
N TRP A 76 -2.46 -4.45 1.58
CA TRP A 76 -3.02 -4.02 0.32
C TRP A 76 -1.91 -3.71 -0.66
N ILE A 77 -1.83 -4.49 -1.73
CA ILE A 77 -0.84 -4.28 -2.79
C ILE A 77 -1.48 -3.42 -3.86
N ARG A 78 -0.80 -2.37 -4.29
CA ARG A 78 -1.23 -1.50 -5.37
C ARG A 78 -0.11 -1.32 -6.39
N TYR A 79 -0.48 -1.10 -7.63
CA TYR A 79 0.45 -0.71 -8.68
C TYR A 79 0.56 0.81 -8.74
N GLU A 80 1.77 1.33 -8.78
CA GLU A 80 2.05 2.76 -8.81
C GLU A 80 3.10 3.07 -9.88
N PRO A 81 2.64 3.55 -11.07
CA PRO A 81 3.54 4.02 -12.11
C PRO A 81 3.96 5.47 -11.82
N HIS A 82 5.23 5.76 -12.01
CA HIS A 82 5.78 7.11 -11.93
C HIS A 82 6.17 7.57 -13.33
N PHE A 83 5.58 8.68 -13.77
CA PHE A 83 5.84 9.26 -15.09
C PHE A 83 6.75 10.47 -14.95
N LYS A 84 7.70 10.59 -15.89
CA LYS A 84 8.47 11.81 -16.09
C LYS A 84 7.75 12.72 -17.06
N GLU A 85 7.59 13.99 -16.69
CA GLU A 85 7.25 15.02 -17.64
C GLU A 85 8.43 15.22 -18.59
N THR A 86 8.33 14.74 -19.81
CA THR A 86 9.30 15.06 -20.85
C THR A 86 9.11 16.51 -21.23
N LYS A 87 10.03 17.39 -20.82
CA LYS A 87 10.07 18.76 -21.34
C LYS A 87 10.29 18.66 -22.84
N GLN A 88 9.25 18.90 -23.60
CA GLN A 88 9.41 19.08 -25.04
C GLN A 88 10.43 20.21 -25.27
N PRO A 89 11.42 20.03 -26.14
CA PRO A 89 12.24 21.16 -26.59
C PRO A 89 11.27 22.20 -27.16
N GLU A 90 11.46 23.47 -26.81
CA GLU A 90 10.71 24.59 -27.36
C GLU A 90 10.81 24.57 -28.89
N VAL A 91 9.92 23.84 -29.53
CA VAL A 91 9.74 23.91 -30.97
C VAL A 91 8.95 25.19 -31.21
N GLN A 92 9.57 26.14 -31.88
CA GLN A 92 8.91 27.37 -32.33
C GLN A 92 7.66 26.97 -33.10
N ILE A 93 6.49 27.28 -32.52
CA ILE A 93 5.18 26.99 -33.09
C ILE A 93 5.04 27.79 -34.36
N THR A 94 5.15 27.14 -35.50
CA THR A 94 4.60 27.62 -36.78
C THR A 94 3.12 27.22 -36.75
N GLU A 95 2.24 28.17 -37.15
CA GLU A 95 0.80 28.21 -36.91
C GLU A 95 -0.06 27.03 -37.41
N ASP A 96 0.49 25.94 -37.89
CA ASP A 96 -0.24 24.82 -38.50
C ASP A 96 0.04 23.42 -37.91
N VAL A 97 0.66 23.32 -36.73
CA VAL A 97 0.88 22.03 -36.07
C VAL A 97 0.01 21.97 -34.82
N GLU A 98 -0.99 21.09 -34.81
CA GLU A 98 -1.72 20.71 -33.59
C GLU A 98 -0.66 20.26 -32.53
N ALA A 99 -0.66 20.91 -31.37
CA ALA A 99 0.22 20.57 -30.26
C ALA A 99 -0.12 19.15 -29.83
N GLU A 100 0.72 18.18 -30.20
CA GLU A 100 0.65 16.84 -29.63
C GLU A 100 0.81 16.95 -28.11
N ALA A 101 -0.09 16.28 -27.38
CA ALA A 101 -0.01 16.23 -25.92
C ALA A 101 1.37 15.69 -25.52
N PRO A 102 1.99 16.21 -24.44
CA PRO A 102 3.28 15.74 -23.98
C PRO A 102 3.22 14.22 -23.77
N GLU A 103 4.11 13.48 -24.42
CA GLU A 103 4.23 12.05 -24.20
C GLU A 103 4.72 11.83 -22.76
N GLU A 104 3.83 11.27 -21.92
CA GLU A 104 4.19 10.83 -20.58
C GLU A 104 5.10 9.61 -20.71
N GLN A 105 6.38 9.77 -20.39
CA GLN A 105 7.32 8.67 -20.39
C GLN A 105 7.36 8.02 -19.00
N LEU A 106 7.11 6.70 -18.93
CA LEU A 106 7.24 5.93 -17.71
C LEU A 106 8.68 6.01 -17.19
N ASP A 107 8.88 6.52 -15.98
CA ASP A 107 10.19 6.60 -15.32
C ASP A 107 10.50 5.31 -14.57
N TYR A 108 9.64 4.95 -13.64
CA TYR A 108 9.69 3.66 -12.96
C TYR A 108 8.29 3.25 -12.50
N GLU A 109 8.15 2.00 -12.17
CA GLU A 109 6.92 1.42 -11.63
C GLU A 109 7.24 0.59 -10.38
N CYS A 110 6.34 0.64 -9.41
CA CYS A 110 6.48 -0.12 -8.19
C CYS A 110 5.15 -0.70 -7.72
N ALA A 111 5.24 -1.66 -6.80
CA ALA A 111 4.09 -2.32 -6.20
C ALA A 111 4.13 -2.16 -4.67
N PRO A 112 3.84 -0.95 -4.13
CA PRO A 112 3.86 -0.71 -2.70
C PRO A 112 2.85 -1.58 -1.96
N VAL A 113 3.22 -1.95 -0.74
CA VAL A 113 2.44 -2.81 0.14
C VAL A 113 1.99 -1.98 1.33
N ASP A 114 0.74 -1.55 1.32
CA ASP A 114 0.15 -0.73 2.38
C ASP A 114 -0.42 -1.62 3.49
N TYR A 115 -0.16 -1.29 4.75
CA TYR A 115 -0.87 -1.88 5.86
C TYR A 115 -2.32 -1.37 5.91
N VAL A 116 -3.26 -2.27 6.12
CA VAL A 116 -4.67 -1.92 6.35
C VAL A 116 -5.09 -2.44 7.71
N HIS A 117 -5.39 -1.50 8.61
CA HIS A 117 -5.85 -1.81 9.94
C HIS A 117 -7.12 -2.67 9.89
N TRP A 118 -7.27 -3.64 10.80
CA TRP A 118 -8.39 -4.58 10.79
C TRP A 118 -9.79 -3.95 10.87
N LYS A 119 -9.92 -2.74 11.44
CA LYS A 119 -11.17 -1.97 11.48
C LYS A 119 -11.50 -1.28 10.15
N ASP A 120 -10.49 -1.06 9.31
CA ASP A 120 -10.63 -0.31 8.06
C ASP A 120 -10.77 -1.22 6.85
N PHE A 121 -10.67 -2.53 7.05
CA PHE A 121 -10.91 -3.54 6.04
C PHE A 121 -12.28 -4.17 6.19
N GLY A 122 -13.02 -4.22 5.08
CA GLY A 122 -14.32 -4.89 5.03
C GLY A 122 -14.46 -5.78 3.80
N HIS A 123 -15.36 -6.74 3.88
CA HIS A 123 -15.75 -7.61 2.77
C HIS A 123 -17.22 -7.98 2.87
N THR A 124 -17.78 -8.46 1.75
CA THR A 124 -19.15 -9.00 1.72
C THR A 124 -19.29 -10.19 2.67
N VAL A 125 -20.47 -10.36 3.26
CA VAL A 125 -20.74 -11.47 4.19
C VAL A 125 -20.62 -12.80 3.41
N ALA A 126 -19.74 -13.66 3.90
CA ALA A 126 -19.46 -14.96 3.30
C ALA A 126 -19.01 -15.94 4.39
N ARG A 127 -19.21 -17.23 4.16
CA ARG A 127 -18.76 -18.29 5.08
C ARG A 127 -17.29 -18.66 4.82
N THR A 128 -16.91 -18.65 3.54
CA THR A 128 -15.55 -18.92 3.08
C THR A 128 -15.00 -17.74 2.30
N TRP A 129 -13.67 -17.65 2.18
CA TRP A 129 -13.05 -16.58 1.42
C TRP A 129 -13.39 -16.64 -0.07
N GLU A 130 -13.65 -17.81 -0.61
CA GLU A 130 -14.03 -18.04 -2.02
C GLU A 130 -15.41 -17.45 -2.37
N GLU A 131 -16.29 -17.32 -1.38
CA GLU A 131 -17.62 -16.72 -1.55
C GLU A 131 -17.60 -15.18 -1.49
N VAL A 132 -16.48 -14.58 -1.12
CA VAL A 132 -16.34 -13.12 -1.02
C VAL A 132 -16.38 -12.51 -2.42
N THR A 133 -17.38 -11.68 -2.69
CA THR A 133 -17.58 -11.04 -4.00
C THR A 133 -16.99 -9.63 -4.06
N ALA A 134 -16.84 -8.96 -2.93
CA ALA A 134 -16.25 -7.63 -2.87
C ALA A 134 -15.48 -7.40 -1.58
N VAL A 135 -14.40 -6.66 -1.68
CA VAL A 135 -13.60 -6.17 -0.57
C VAL A 135 -13.46 -4.66 -0.67
N TRP A 136 -13.33 -3.98 0.48
CA TRP A 136 -13.10 -2.55 0.53
C TRP A 136 -12.19 -2.18 1.69
N ARG A 137 -11.56 -1.02 1.57
CA ARG A 137 -10.83 -0.39 2.68
C ARG A 137 -11.32 1.02 2.90
N LYS A 138 -11.31 1.47 4.15
CA LYS A 138 -11.49 2.87 4.48
C LYS A 138 -10.15 3.59 4.28
N VAL A 139 -10.23 4.77 3.71
CA VAL A 139 -9.07 5.65 3.54
C VAL A 139 -9.46 7.00 4.09
N TYR A 140 -8.70 7.46 5.08
CA TYR A 140 -8.90 8.78 5.68
C TYR A 140 -8.20 9.82 4.82
N MET A 141 -8.93 10.84 4.42
CA MET A 141 -8.44 11.90 3.56
C MET A 141 -8.81 13.26 4.11
N THR A 142 -7.89 14.22 4.01
CA THR A 142 -8.18 15.63 4.22
C THR A 142 -9.01 16.18 3.05
N ARG A 143 -9.66 17.34 3.24
CA ARG A 143 -10.40 18.01 2.16
C ARG A 143 -9.50 18.26 0.94
N ASP A 144 -8.29 18.73 1.17
CA ASP A 144 -7.34 19.03 0.11
C ASP A 144 -6.93 17.79 -0.68
N ALA A 145 -6.71 16.66 0.02
CA ALA A 145 -6.41 15.37 -0.60
C ALA A 145 -7.60 14.85 -1.43
N CYS A 146 -8.85 15.03 -0.96
CA CYS A 146 -10.05 14.69 -1.71
C CYS A 146 -10.16 15.56 -2.99
N VAL A 147 -9.91 16.85 -2.88
CA VAL A 147 -9.95 17.77 -4.03
C VAL A 147 -8.86 17.43 -5.04
N ALA A 148 -7.64 17.14 -4.57
CA ALA A 148 -6.54 16.72 -5.44
C ALA A 148 -6.85 15.41 -6.20
N ARG A 149 -7.51 14.45 -5.52
CA ARG A 149 -7.79 13.13 -6.11
C ARG A 149 -9.01 13.11 -7.02
N PHE A 150 -10.10 13.79 -6.65
CA PHE A 150 -11.39 13.70 -7.33
C PHE A 150 -11.76 14.96 -8.13
N GLY A 151 -10.91 15.98 -8.10
CA GLY A 151 -11.16 17.29 -8.66
C GLY A 151 -12.01 18.17 -7.73
N LYS A 152 -11.92 19.49 -7.90
CA LYS A 152 -12.56 20.49 -7.03
C LYS A 152 -14.07 20.31 -6.95
N GLU A 153 -14.73 20.09 -8.08
CA GLU A 153 -16.20 20.00 -8.14
C GLU A 153 -16.76 18.81 -7.31
N LYS A 154 -16.09 17.65 -7.34
CA LYS A 154 -16.49 16.46 -6.61
C LYS A 154 -15.95 16.47 -5.19
N GLY A 155 -14.69 16.85 -5.03
CA GLY A 155 -14.01 16.88 -3.73
C GLY A 155 -14.72 17.79 -2.72
N ASP A 156 -15.19 18.96 -3.13
CA ASP A 156 -15.90 19.90 -2.26
C ASP A 156 -17.30 19.39 -1.84
N LYS A 157 -17.92 18.55 -2.64
CA LYS A 157 -19.27 17.99 -2.35
C LYS A 157 -19.26 16.79 -1.42
N ILE A 158 -18.09 16.16 -1.19
CA ILE A 158 -17.98 15.01 -0.28
C ILE A 158 -18.22 15.49 1.15
N PRO A 159 -19.20 14.94 1.89
CA PRO A 159 -19.40 15.31 3.30
C PRO A 159 -18.18 14.91 4.12
N LEU A 160 -17.85 15.71 5.13
CA LEU A 160 -16.83 15.38 6.12
C LEU A 160 -17.47 14.54 7.23
N ASP A 161 -16.83 13.44 7.59
CA ASP A 161 -17.28 12.59 8.71
C ASP A 161 -17.02 13.26 10.07
N ALA A 162 -15.98 14.13 10.13
CA ALA A 162 -15.67 14.93 11.31
C ALA A 162 -15.25 16.34 10.90
N THR A 163 -15.72 17.34 11.61
CA THR A 163 -15.26 18.72 11.47
C THR A 163 -14.12 18.98 12.46
N PRO A 164 -13.26 20.02 12.24
CA PRO A 164 -12.25 20.42 13.22
C PRO A 164 -12.83 20.75 14.61
N GLU A 165 -14.11 21.10 14.68
CA GLU A 165 -14.82 21.37 15.92
C GLU A 165 -15.21 20.07 16.63
N ASP A 166 -15.60 19.05 15.90
CA ASP A 166 -15.93 17.73 16.44
C ASP A 166 -14.68 17.05 16.99
N LEU A 167 -13.55 17.15 16.30
CA LEU A 167 -12.26 16.63 16.77
C LEU A 167 -11.83 17.31 18.09
N LYS A 168 -11.99 18.63 18.20
CA LYS A 168 -11.69 19.35 19.45
C LYS A 168 -12.62 18.97 20.61
N ARG A 169 -13.82 18.48 20.32
CA ARG A 169 -14.80 18.06 21.30
C ARG A 169 -14.50 16.65 21.80
N ASP A 170 -14.04 15.76 20.93
CA ASP A 170 -13.66 14.39 21.25
C ASP A 170 -12.34 14.33 22.05
N ASP A 171 -11.37 15.20 21.78
CA ASP A 171 -10.12 15.33 22.56
C ASP A 171 -10.37 15.60 24.05
N ARG A 172 -11.51 16.20 24.40
CA ARG A 172 -11.90 16.40 25.81
C ARG A 172 -12.54 15.17 26.44
N ALA A 173 -13.05 14.24 25.60
CA ALA A 173 -13.76 13.06 26.06
C ALA A 173 -12.86 11.79 26.07
N ASN A 174 -11.71 11.82 25.39
CA ASN A 174 -10.85 10.65 25.24
C ASN A 174 -9.37 11.04 25.33
N PRO A 175 -8.80 11.11 26.55
CA PRO A 175 -7.39 11.49 26.75
C PRO A 175 -6.39 10.50 26.14
N GLU A 176 -6.81 9.31 25.71
CA GLU A 176 -5.94 8.30 25.11
C GLU A 176 -5.55 8.61 23.66
N MET A 177 -6.22 9.57 22.98
CA MET A 177 -5.84 9.99 21.61
C MET A 177 -4.73 11.04 21.55
N GLN A 178 -4.29 11.59 22.67
CA GLN A 178 -3.24 12.61 22.72
C GLN A 178 -1.81 12.06 22.65
N GLU A 179 -1.62 10.75 22.72
CA GLU A 179 -0.26 10.15 22.73
C GLU A 179 0.28 9.74 21.35
N HIS A 180 -0.44 10.03 20.26
CA HIS A 180 -0.03 9.64 18.90
C HIS A 180 0.04 10.81 17.89
N GLN A 181 0.50 11.97 18.37
CA GLN A 181 0.95 13.04 17.47
C GLN A 181 2.48 13.17 17.49
#